data_1cce0dad56b34064872c04f4b3e3f25b
#
_entry.id   1cce0dad56b34064872c04f4b3e3f25b
#
_cell.length_a   1.000
_cell.length_b   1.000
_cell.length_c   1.000
_cell.angle_alpha   90.00
_cell.angle_beta   90.00
_cell.angle_gamma   90.00
#
_symmetry.space_group_name_H-M   'P 1'
#
loop_
_entity.id
_entity.type
_entity.pdbx_description
1 polymer ?
#
loop_
_entity_poly.entity_id
_entity_poly.type
_entity_poly.pdbx_seq_one_letter_code
_entity_poly.pdbx_strand_id
1 'polypeptide(L)'
;MSILVVDDNKVNLFVIETILKQAGYRSIKLAKSANEMIHILEEDLSKNHGRSSFNLILLDIMMPEIDGIEACRRITATEEYKDIPVIFVTALGDTHKLAEALDAGGSDYLMKPINKVELLARIRAALRLKEEKDWHKNQDEKISYELDLATKVQRSLLSEPILNNQIKITRSYKPSSNLAGDMYYWQQIDQDRYAIFMFDMMGHGIPASLVCMYISSILREAVRNVVDPEKVILELNRCMTLLEEKTKLTSYYLTGIYLLIDTKSKTIEYVNAGHPPGYLYIDGKDLIEMGQRNTAIGFFEEMHINKITIPYTDSFQALIYTDGVAEAIDNDETKALAHLREIGKYQWSEKEAVAPLNVILPEEKQANQHDDMCVILVRG
;
A
#
# COMPACT_ATOMS: atom_id res chain seq x y z
N MET A 1 -29.83 -16.59 -2.51
CA MET A 1 -29.02 -17.62 -1.87
C MET A 1 -29.22 -18.93 -2.60
N SER A 2 -28.15 -19.56 -3.07
CA SER A 2 -28.16 -20.82 -3.81
C SER A 2 -27.51 -21.92 -2.96
N ILE A 3 -28.15 -23.07 -2.84
CA ILE A 3 -27.70 -24.20 -2.03
C ILE A 3 -27.51 -25.40 -2.96
N LEU A 4 -26.35 -26.07 -2.88
CA LEU A 4 -26.06 -27.29 -3.56
C LEU A 4 -26.20 -28.46 -2.55
N VAL A 5 -27.00 -29.45 -2.88
CA VAL A 5 -27.22 -30.65 -2.04
C VAL A 5 -26.67 -31.85 -2.77
N VAL A 6 -25.81 -32.60 -2.10
CA VAL A 6 -25.09 -33.75 -2.69
C VAL A 6 -25.29 -34.98 -1.82
N ASP A 7 -25.94 -35.99 -2.35
CA ASP A 7 -26.20 -37.26 -1.67
C ASP A 7 -26.52 -38.31 -2.76
N ASP A 8 -25.97 -39.51 -2.70
CA ASP A 8 -26.21 -40.58 -3.68
C ASP A 8 -27.61 -41.18 -3.57
N ASN A 9 -28.27 -40.99 -2.41
CA ASN A 9 -29.59 -41.46 -2.14
C ASN A 9 -30.67 -40.43 -2.54
N LYS A 10 -31.46 -40.74 -3.54
CA LYS A 10 -32.55 -39.89 -4.04
C LYS A 10 -33.61 -39.52 -2.97
N VAL A 11 -33.82 -40.38 -1.98
CA VAL A 11 -34.78 -40.12 -0.89
C VAL A 11 -34.24 -39.01 0.01
N ASN A 12 -32.95 -39.05 0.34
CA ASN A 12 -32.31 -37.98 1.11
C ASN A 12 -32.35 -36.63 0.38
N LEU A 13 -32.01 -36.61 -0.91
CA LEU A 13 -32.10 -35.41 -1.75
C LEU A 13 -33.50 -34.82 -1.73
N PHE A 14 -34.55 -35.68 -1.90
CA PHE A 14 -35.94 -35.24 -1.89
C PHE A 14 -36.37 -34.68 -0.53
N VAL A 15 -35.97 -35.34 0.58
CA VAL A 15 -36.29 -34.86 1.94
C VAL A 15 -35.63 -33.51 2.21
N ILE A 16 -34.32 -33.37 1.94
CA ILE A 16 -33.60 -32.13 2.14
C ILE A 16 -34.21 -31.02 1.28
N GLU A 17 -34.42 -31.27 -0.01
CA GLU A 17 -34.99 -30.28 -0.93
C GLU A 17 -36.39 -29.84 -0.44
N THR A 18 -37.20 -30.73 0.05
CA THR A 18 -38.54 -30.43 0.58
C THR A 18 -38.46 -29.53 1.81
N ILE A 19 -37.55 -29.84 2.75
CA ILE A 19 -37.32 -29.03 3.95
C ILE A 19 -36.85 -27.60 3.56
N LEU A 20 -35.91 -27.51 2.64
CA LEU A 20 -35.37 -26.24 2.17
C LEU A 20 -36.42 -25.37 1.47
N LYS A 21 -37.23 -25.97 0.57
CA LYS A 21 -38.33 -25.28 -0.12
C LYS A 21 -39.39 -24.77 0.85
N GLN A 22 -39.75 -25.57 1.86
CA GLN A 22 -40.69 -25.16 2.91
C GLN A 22 -40.15 -24.01 3.77
N ALA A 23 -38.79 -23.92 3.92
CA ALA A 23 -38.15 -22.84 4.63
C ALA A 23 -37.92 -21.57 3.78
N GLY A 24 -38.33 -21.56 2.50
CA GLY A 24 -38.28 -20.43 1.61
C GLY A 24 -37.02 -20.34 0.74
N TYR A 25 -36.13 -21.34 0.76
CA TYR A 25 -34.99 -21.40 -0.15
C TYR A 25 -35.48 -21.82 -1.55
N ARG A 26 -35.24 -20.97 -2.56
CA ARG A 26 -35.78 -21.17 -3.92
C ARG A 26 -34.74 -21.68 -4.91
N SER A 27 -33.46 -21.35 -4.71
CA SER A 27 -32.36 -21.75 -5.60
C SER A 27 -31.66 -22.96 -4.98
N ILE A 28 -32.10 -24.15 -5.34
CA ILE A 28 -31.56 -25.43 -4.86
C ILE A 28 -31.11 -26.23 -6.07
N LYS A 29 -29.87 -26.71 -6.05
CA LYS A 29 -29.33 -27.65 -7.01
C LYS A 29 -29.07 -28.99 -6.31
N LEU A 30 -29.29 -30.08 -7.01
CA LEU A 30 -29.11 -31.43 -6.50
C LEU A 30 -28.02 -32.13 -7.31
N ALA A 31 -27.14 -32.86 -6.65
CA ALA A 31 -26.14 -33.73 -7.26
C ALA A 31 -26.18 -35.09 -6.60
N LYS A 32 -25.97 -36.17 -7.36
CA LYS A 32 -26.02 -37.55 -6.89
C LYS A 32 -24.65 -38.16 -6.67
N SER A 33 -23.60 -37.42 -6.92
CA SER A 33 -22.21 -37.82 -6.71
C SER A 33 -21.28 -36.60 -6.60
N ALA A 34 -20.08 -36.82 -6.09
CA ALA A 34 -19.05 -35.81 -6.06
C ALA A 34 -18.65 -35.31 -7.48
N ASN A 35 -18.64 -36.20 -8.47
CA ASN A 35 -18.35 -35.85 -9.86
C ASN A 35 -19.41 -34.91 -10.45
N GLU A 36 -20.70 -35.20 -10.20
CA GLU A 36 -21.81 -34.34 -10.63
C GLU A 36 -21.76 -32.96 -9.93
N MET A 37 -21.43 -32.95 -8.64
CA MET A 37 -21.21 -31.71 -7.89
C MET A 37 -20.10 -30.84 -8.51
N ILE A 38 -18.93 -31.42 -8.80
CA ILE A 38 -17.81 -30.70 -9.42
C ILE A 38 -18.23 -30.12 -10.77
N HIS A 39 -18.92 -30.92 -11.60
CA HIS A 39 -19.41 -30.45 -12.90
C HIS A 39 -20.38 -29.25 -12.75
N ILE A 40 -21.30 -29.30 -11.78
CA ILE A 40 -22.24 -28.19 -11.49
C ILE A 40 -21.49 -26.94 -11.07
N LEU A 41 -20.45 -27.08 -10.24
CA LEU A 41 -19.62 -25.95 -9.79
C LEU A 41 -18.83 -25.33 -10.96
N GLU A 42 -18.23 -26.13 -11.82
CA GLU A 42 -17.51 -25.69 -13.03
C GLU A 42 -18.43 -24.96 -14.02
N GLU A 43 -19.63 -25.49 -14.26
CA GLU A 43 -20.62 -24.80 -15.08
C GLU A 43 -21.06 -23.46 -14.48
N ASP A 44 -21.21 -23.38 -13.16
CA ASP A 44 -21.59 -22.18 -12.45
C ASP A 44 -20.52 -21.08 -12.60
N LEU A 45 -19.24 -21.44 -12.45
CA LEU A 45 -18.14 -20.49 -12.68
C LEU A 45 -18.12 -19.96 -14.11
N SER A 46 -18.32 -20.84 -15.09
CA SER A 46 -18.33 -20.47 -16.51
C SER A 46 -19.45 -19.46 -16.81
N LYS A 47 -20.59 -19.58 -16.16
CA LYS A 47 -21.76 -18.71 -16.34
C LYS A 47 -21.63 -17.37 -15.57
N ASN A 48 -20.87 -17.35 -14.47
CA ASN A 48 -20.78 -16.22 -13.54
C ASN A 48 -19.41 -15.54 -13.52
N HIS A 49 -18.70 -15.54 -14.65
CA HIS A 49 -17.41 -14.84 -14.82
C HIS A 49 -16.37 -15.18 -13.75
N GLY A 50 -16.26 -16.46 -13.38
CA GLY A 50 -15.27 -16.94 -12.42
C GLY A 50 -15.65 -16.73 -10.93
N ARG A 51 -16.90 -16.41 -10.64
CA ARG A 51 -17.42 -16.36 -9.26
C ARG A 51 -18.51 -17.40 -9.07
N SER A 52 -18.44 -18.19 -7.99
CA SER A 52 -19.51 -19.13 -7.68
C SER A 52 -20.76 -18.41 -7.17
N SER A 53 -21.92 -18.83 -7.67
CA SER A 53 -23.23 -18.37 -7.18
C SER A 53 -23.71 -19.17 -5.95
N PHE A 54 -23.03 -20.25 -5.60
CA PHE A 54 -23.42 -21.07 -4.44
C PHE A 54 -22.96 -20.45 -3.13
N ASN A 55 -23.90 -20.44 -2.16
CA ASN A 55 -23.66 -19.90 -0.83
C ASN A 55 -23.46 -20.99 0.24
N LEU A 56 -23.83 -22.25 -0.07
CA LEU A 56 -23.72 -23.38 0.84
C LEU A 56 -23.74 -24.71 0.05
N ILE A 57 -22.96 -25.67 0.52
CA ILE A 57 -23.01 -27.07 0.05
C ILE A 57 -23.42 -27.95 1.23
N LEU A 58 -24.45 -28.77 1.03
CA LEU A 58 -24.79 -29.89 1.92
C LEU A 58 -24.26 -31.16 1.27
N LEU A 59 -23.37 -31.89 1.94
CA LEU A 59 -22.58 -32.96 1.34
C LEU A 59 -22.66 -34.24 2.18
N ASP A 60 -23.11 -35.34 1.59
CA ASP A 60 -22.99 -36.66 2.24
C ASP A 60 -21.52 -37.10 2.25
N ILE A 61 -21.09 -37.71 3.34
CA ILE A 61 -19.75 -38.31 3.45
C ILE A 61 -19.70 -39.64 2.67
N MET A 62 -20.74 -40.47 2.79
CA MET A 62 -20.72 -41.83 2.26
C MET A 62 -21.27 -41.88 0.84
N MET A 63 -20.42 -41.63 -0.13
CA MET A 63 -20.76 -41.70 -1.55
C MET A 63 -19.83 -42.67 -2.29
N PRO A 64 -20.26 -43.32 -3.37
CA PRO A 64 -19.42 -44.19 -4.18
C PRO A 64 -18.39 -43.37 -4.98
N GLU A 65 -17.26 -43.99 -5.37
CA GLU A 65 -16.13 -43.46 -6.14
C GLU A 65 -15.33 -42.41 -5.39
N ILE A 66 -15.89 -41.25 -5.12
CA ILE A 66 -15.27 -40.15 -4.37
C ILE A 66 -16.17 -39.88 -3.18
N ASP A 67 -15.63 -40.08 -1.98
CA ASP A 67 -16.35 -39.78 -0.76
C ASP A 67 -16.46 -38.24 -0.51
N GLY A 68 -17.36 -37.86 0.40
CA GLY A 68 -17.62 -36.45 0.68
C GLY A 68 -16.43 -35.74 1.29
N ILE A 69 -15.55 -36.43 2.04
CA ILE A 69 -14.35 -35.81 2.66
C ILE A 69 -13.33 -35.45 1.58
N GLU A 70 -13.06 -36.37 0.67
CA GLU A 70 -12.16 -36.08 -0.46
C GLU A 70 -12.74 -35.02 -1.39
N ALA A 71 -14.06 -35.06 -1.63
CA ALA A 71 -14.74 -34.01 -2.40
C ALA A 71 -14.62 -32.63 -1.73
N CYS A 72 -14.76 -32.55 -0.42
CA CYS A 72 -14.57 -31.30 0.34
C CYS A 72 -13.14 -30.79 0.22
N ARG A 73 -12.10 -31.64 0.35
CA ARG A 73 -10.70 -31.25 0.17
C ARG A 73 -10.46 -30.62 -1.19
N ARG A 74 -11.04 -31.14 -2.26
CA ARG A 74 -10.94 -30.60 -3.62
C ARG A 74 -11.59 -29.22 -3.74
N ILE A 75 -12.77 -29.05 -3.15
CA ILE A 75 -13.47 -27.74 -3.14
C ILE A 75 -12.63 -26.70 -2.38
N THR A 76 -12.17 -27.02 -1.18
CA THR A 76 -11.44 -26.09 -0.32
C THR A 76 -10.03 -25.77 -0.83
N ALA A 77 -9.43 -26.63 -1.64
CA ALA A 77 -8.16 -26.38 -2.33
C ALA A 77 -8.30 -25.45 -3.55
N THR A 78 -9.51 -25.21 -4.04
CA THR A 78 -9.78 -24.39 -5.22
C THR A 78 -10.15 -22.96 -4.77
N GLU A 79 -9.42 -21.95 -5.25
CA GLU A 79 -9.56 -20.54 -4.82
C GLU A 79 -11.00 -20.02 -4.96
N GLU A 80 -11.67 -20.41 -6.05
CA GLU A 80 -13.03 -19.96 -6.39
C GLU A 80 -14.12 -20.59 -5.48
N TYR A 81 -13.83 -21.69 -4.81
CA TYR A 81 -14.80 -22.42 -3.98
C TYR A 81 -14.46 -22.43 -2.49
N LYS A 82 -13.23 -22.14 -2.11
CA LYS A 82 -12.74 -22.26 -0.72
C LYS A 82 -13.58 -21.51 0.33
N ASP A 83 -14.29 -20.48 -0.10
CA ASP A 83 -15.13 -19.66 0.76
C ASP A 83 -16.58 -20.17 0.86
N ILE A 84 -16.96 -21.23 0.12
CA ILE A 84 -18.30 -21.84 0.20
C ILE A 84 -18.34 -22.75 1.42
N PRO A 85 -19.19 -22.50 2.42
CA PRO A 85 -19.31 -23.39 3.57
C PRO A 85 -19.87 -24.76 3.15
N VAL A 86 -19.28 -25.82 3.69
CA VAL A 86 -19.70 -27.20 3.49
C VAL A 86 -20.24 -27.76 4.80
N ILE A 87 -21.50 -28.19 4.83
CA ILE A 87 -22.10 -28.92 5.96
C ILE A 87 -22.24 -30.37 5.56
N PHE A 88 -21.59 -31.26 6.28
CA PHE A 88 -21.73 -32.68 6.06
C PHE A 88 -23.06 -33.23 6.62
N VAL A 89 -23.73 -34.07 5.84
CA VAL A 89 -24.97 -34.74 6.27
C VAL A 89 -24.74 -36.26 6.23
N THR A 90 -24.49 -36.90 7.36
CA THR A 90 -23.96 -38.26 7.40
C THR A 90 -24.65 -39.17 8.42
N ALA A 91 -24.65 -40.48 8.14
CA ALA A 91 -25.06 -41.52 9.08
C ALA A 91 -23.91 -41.99 10.01
N LEU A 92 -22.67 -41.47 9.80
CA LEU A 92 -21.50 -41.87 10.55
C LEU A 92 -21.54 -41.30 11.98
N GLY A 93 -21.50 -42.18 12.96
CA GLY A 93 -21.32 -41.86 14.38
C GLY A 93 -19.86 -41.95 14.84
N ASP A 94 -18.91 -42.18 13.93
CA ASP A 94 -17.49 -42.24 14.23
C ASP A 94 -16.88 -40.85 14.39
N THR A 95 -16.49 -40.52 15.59
CA THR A 95 -15.92 -39.23 15.96
C THR A 95 -14.62 -38.92 15.21
N HIS A 96 -13.82 -39.93 14.86
CA HIS A 96 -12.56 -39.73 14.10
C HIS A 96 -12.85 -39.28 12.66
N LYS A 97 -13.84 -39.89 12.00
CA LYS A 97 -14.22 -39.44 10.65
C LYS A 97 -14.91 -38.08 10.63
N LEU A 98 -15.61 -37.71 11.69
CA LEU A 98 -16.19 -36.39 11.82
C LEU A 98 -15.09 -35.32 12.00
N ALA A 99 -14.05 -35.60 12.80
CA ALA A 99 -12.89 -34.74 12.92
C ALA A 99 -12.17 -34.59 11.56
N GLU A 100 -11.94 -35.71 10.85
CA GLU A 100 -11.34 -35.67 9.50
C GLU A 100 -12.17 -34.86 8.50
N ALA A 101 -13.49 -34.91 8.57
CA ALA A 101 -14.37 -34.10 7.71
C ALA A 101 -14.23 -32.60 7.98
N LEU A 102 -14.12 -32.17 9.24
CA LEU A 102 -13.87 -30.78 9.62
C LEU A 102 -12.45 -30.34 9.22
N ASP A 103 -11.46 -31.20 9.43
CA ASP A 103 -10.06 -30.92 9.01
C ASP A 103 -9.90 -30.81 7.48
N ALA A 104 -10.78 -31.49 6.72
CA ALA A 104 -10.87 -31.38 5.28
C ALA A 104 -11.47 -30.02 4.81
N GLY A 105 -11.86 -29.14 5.74
CA GLY A 105 -12.43 -27.82 5.46
C GLY A 105 -13.96 -27.75 5.59
N GLY A 106 -14.60 -28.79 6.11
CA GLY A 106 -16.03 -28.75 6.46
C GLY A 106 -16.32 -27.71 7.54
N SER A 107 -17.39 -26.96 7.35
CA SER A 107 -17.80 -25.93 8.31
C SER A 107 -18.60 -26.49 9.48
N ASP A 108 -19.33 -27.58 9.25
CA ASP A 108 -20.19 -28.22 10.24
C ASP A 108 -20.64 -29.62 9.76
N TYR A 109 -21.33 -30.37 10.62
CA TYR A 109 -21.93 -31.63 10.25
C TYR A 109 -23.32 -31.81 10.88
N LEU A 110 -24.15 -32.67 10.28
CA LEU A 110 -25.47 -33.07 10.73
C LEU A 110 -25.62 -34.60 10.66
N MET A 111 -26.10 -35.19 11.72
CA MET A 111 -26.34 -36.64 11.77
C MET A 111 -27.68 -37.02 11.14
N LYS A 112 -27.71 -38.12 10.38
CA LYS A 112 -28.96 -38.79 9.94
C LYS A 112 -29.50 -39.63 11.09
N PRO A 113 -30.85 -39.69 11.36
CA PRO A 113 -31.93 -39.12 10.55
C PRO A 113 -32.02 -37.58 10.65
N ILE A 114 -32.31 -36.92 9.52
CA ILE A 114 -32.30 -35.48 9.40
C ILE A 114 -33.38 -34.83 10.26
N ASN A 115 -32.97 -34.05 11.26
CA ASN A 115 -33.87 -33.18 12.03
C ASN A 115 -34.05 -31.85 11.32
N LYS A 116 -35.28 -31.50 10.91
CA LYS A 116 -35.59 -30.24 10.21
C LYS A 116 -35.14 -29.01 10.97
N VAL A 117 -35.35 -28.96 12.29
CA VAL A 117 -35.03 -27.78 13.10
C VAL A 117 -33.49 -27.57 13.16
N GLU A 118 -32.77 -28.67 13.37
CA GLU A 118 -31.31 -28.67 13.45
C GLU A 118 -30.69 -28.31 12.08
N LEU A 119 -31.13 -28.95 10.99
CA LEU A 119 -30.66 -28.64 9.64
C LEU A 119 -30.80 -27.13 9.32
N LEU A 120 -32.00 -26.58 9.54
CA LEU A 120 -32.26 -25.18 9.24
C LEU A 120 -31.49 -24.22 10.17
N ALA A 121 -31.23 -24.61 11.42
CA ALA A 121 -30.41 -23.80 12.34
C ALA A 121 -28.95 -23.75 11.86
N ARG A 122 -28.35 -24.88 11.47
CA ARG A 122 -26.97 -24.96 10.95
C ARG A 122 -26.82 -24.23 9.62
N ILE A 123 -27.78 -24.37 8.71
CA ILE A 123 -27.80 -23.63 7.44
C ILE A 123 -27.81 -22.12 7.68
N ARG A 124 -28.69 -21.63 8.57
CA ARG A 124 -28.71 -20.19 8.89
C ARG A 124 -27.41 -19.71 9.49
N ALA A 125 -26.76 -20.48 10.36
CA ALA A 125 -25.47 -20.13 10.94
C ALA A 125 -24.38 -20.05 9.87
N ALA A 126 -24.27 -21.06 9.00
CA ALA A 126 -23.30 -21.10 7.93
C ALA A 126 -23.48 -19.97 6.91
N LEU A 127 -24.73 -19.72 6.50
CA LEU A 127 -25.04 -18.63 5.56
C LEU A 127 -24.75 -17.25 6.15
N ARG A 128 -25.01 -17.04 7.44
CA ARG A 128 -24.68 -15.77 8.12
C ARG A 128 -23.16 -15.54 8.14
N LEU A 129 -22.37 -16.55 8.50
CA LEU A 129 -20.91 -16.45 8.47
C LEU A 129 -20.38 -16.18 7.06
N LYS A 130 -20.97 -16.82 6.05
CA LYS A 130 -20.64 -16.55 4.64
C LYS A 130 -20.94 -15.12 4.23
N GLU A 131 -22.11 -14.60 4.60
CA GLU A 131 -22.49 -13.21 4.33
C GLU A 131 -21.55 -12.20 4.99
N GLU A 132 -21.18 -12.43 6.26
CA GLU A 132 -20.20 -11.59 6.97
C GLU A 132 -18.84 -11.62 6.27
N LYS A 133 -18.35 -12.80 5.89
CA LYS A 133 -17.07 -12.97 5.18
C LYS A 133 -17.08 -12.29 3.82
N ASP A 134 -18.13 -12.48 3.04
CA ASP A 134 -18.29 -11.87 1.72
C ASP A 134 -18.39 -10.33 1.83
N TRP A 135 -19.09 -9.83 2.85
CA TRP A 135 -19.18 -8.40 3.11
C TRP A 135 -17.80 -7.81 3.40
N HIS A 136 -17.00 -8.42 4.29
CA HIS A 136 -15.63 -7.98 4.58
C HIS A 136 -14.76 -7.99 3.33
N LYS A 137 -14.77 -9.09 2.57
CA LYS A 137 -14.01 -9.21 1.32
C LYS A 137 -14.35 -8.11 0.31
N ASN A 138 -15.65 -7.84 0.12
CA ASN A 138 -16.10 -6.76 -0.77
C ASN A 138 -15.67 -5.37 -0.26
N GLN A 139 -15.66 -5.13 1.07
CA GLN A 139 -15.17 -3.87 1.63
C GLN A 139 -13.67 -3.71 1.43
N ASP A 140 -12.89 -4.77 1.66
CA ASP A 140 -11.43 -4.75 1.47
C ASP A 140 -11.07 -4.51 0.00
N GLU A 141 -11.76 -5.18 -0.95
CA GLU A 141 -11.59 -4.95 -2.39
C GLU A 141 -11.90 -3.49 -2.77
N LYS A 142 -12.97 -2.92 -2.21
CA LYS A 142 -13.36 -1.53 -2.45
C LYS A 142 -12.33 -0.55 -1.89
N ILE A 143 -11.91 -0.74 -0.64
CA ILE A 143 -10.88 0.11 0.00
C ILE A 143 -9.58 0.03 -0.78
N SER A 144 -9.16 -1.16 -1.19
CA SER A 144 -7.95 -1.36 -1.99
C SER A 144 -8.00 -0.61 -3.31
N TYR A 145 -9.16 -0.65 -4.00
CA TYR A 145 -9.36 0.11 -5.25
C TYR A 145 -9.31 1.63 -5.02
N GLU A 146 -9.95 2.13 -3.95
CA GLU A 146 -9.94 3.56 -3.61
C GLU A 146 -8.52 4.05 -3.26
N LEU A 147 -7.75 3.23 -2.52
CA LEU A 147 -6.35 3.52 -2.19
C LEU A 147 -5.45 3.49 -3.43
N ASP A 148 -5.64 2.55 -4.36
CA ASP A 148 -4.89 2.51 -5.63
C ASP A 148 -5.14 3.78 -6.46
N LEU A 149 -6.38 4.25 -6.51
CA LEU A 149 -6.70 5.50 -7.18
C LEU A 149 -6.03 6.70 -6.51
N ALA A 150 -6.09 6.79 -5.18
CA ALA A 150 -5.43 7.85 -4.42
C ALA A 150 -3.90 7.84 -4.63
N THR A 151 -3.28 6.66 -4.65
CA THR A 151 -1.86 6.47 -4.96
C THR A 151 -1.49 7.01 -6.34
N LYS A 152 -2.32 6.74 -7.35
CA LYS A 152 -2.11 7.27 -8.71
C LYS A 152 -2.18 8.80 -8.74
N VAL A 153 -3.12 9.40 -8.00
CA VAL A 153 -3.22 10.86 -7.86
C VAL A 153 -1.97 11.41 -7.19
N GLN A 154 -1.55 10.86 -6.05
CA GLN A 154 -0.35 11.30 -5.34
C GLN A 154 0.90 11.21 -6.22
N ARG A 155 1.11 10.08 -6.91
CA ARG A 155 2.24 9.90 -7.83
C ARG A 155 2.24 10.90 -9.00
N SER A 156 1.08 11.34 -9.47
CA SER A 156 0.98 12.36 -10.53
C SER A 156 1.46 13.75 -10.09
N LEU A 157 1.58 13.97 -8.77
CA LEU A 157 2.14 15.19 -8.20
C LEU A 157 3.68 15.18 -8.13
N LEU A 158 4.33 14.04 -8.29
CA LEU A 158 5.79 13.94 -8.26
C LEU A 158 6.39 14.40 -9.59
N SER A 159 7.58 15.02 -9.50
CA SER A 159 8.26 15.51 -10.70
C SER A 159 9.01 14.41 -11.43
N GLU A 160 8.99 14.43 -12.77
CA GLU A 160 9.76 13.51 -13.60
C GLU A 160 11.23 13.94 -13.71
N PRO A 161 12.18 13.01 -13.92
CA PRO A 161 13.61 13.35 -14.04
C PRO A 161 13.91 14.41 -15.08
N ILE A 162 14.84 15.30 -14.75
CA ILE A 162 15.40 16.29 -15.71
C ILE A 162 16.78 15.81 -16.12
N LEU A 163 16.99 15.62 -17.41
CA LEU A 163 18.26 15.19 -17.99
C LEU A 163 18.61 16.11 -19.16
N ASN A 164 19.32 17.19 -18.86
CA ASN A 164 19.79 18.14 -19.88
C ASN A 164 21.30 18.41 -19.72
N ASN A 165 21.85 19.30 -20.53
CA ASN A 165 23.29 19.61 -20.52
C ASN A 165 23.73 20.49 -19.33
N GLN A 166 22.79 21.15 -18.66
CA GLN A 166 23.07 22.04 -17.52
C GLN A 166 22.94 21.34 -16.19
N ILE A 167 21.94 20.43 -16.08
CA ILE A 167 21.62 19.75 -14.83
C ILE A 167 21.00 18.38 -15.10
N LYS A 168 21.30 17.44 -14.23
CA LYS A 168 20.65 16.12 -14.17
C LYS A 168 20.02 15.94 -12.80
N ILE A 169 18.71 15.76 -12.75
CA ILE A 169 17.95 15.51 -11.54
C ILE A 169 17.30 14.13 -11.67
N THR A 170 17.70 13.22 -10.80
CA THR A 170 17.20 11.85 -10.76
C THR A 170 16.74 11.48 -9.35
N ARG A 171 16.00 10.41 -9.24
CA ARG A 171 15.39 10.01 -7.97
C ARG A 171 15.26 8.50 -7.82
N SER A 172 15.17 8.07 -6.58
CA SER A 172 14.52 6.83 -6.17
C SER A 172 13.42 7.16 -5.18
N TYR A 173 12.25 6.57 -5.34
CA TYR A 173 11.10 6.79 -4.46
C TYR A 173 10.40 5.46 -4.19
N LYS A 174 10.38 5.07 -2.93
CA LYS A 174 9.84 3.80 -2.47
C LYS A 174 8.97 4.02 -1.24
N PRO A 175 7.65 4.17 -1.41
CA PRO A 175 6.71 4.26 -0.31
C PRO A 175 6.67 3.00 0.55
N SER A 176 6.49 3.15 1.85
CA SER A 176 6.30 2.06 2.83
C SER A 176 4.90 1.47 2.78
N SER A 177 3.94 2.27 2.34
CA SER A 177 2.53 1.91 2.20
C SER A 177 1.95 2.39 0.86
N ASN A 178 0.64 2.23 0.66
CA ASN A 178 -0.03 2.70 -0.56
C ASN A 178 0.13 4.21 -0.77
N LEU A 179 0.03 4.99 0.31
CA LEU A 179 0.17 6.45 0.29
C LEU A 179 1.32 6.86 1.21
N ALA A 180 2.19 7.73 0.73
CA ALA A 180 3.39 8.18 1.41
C ALA A 180 3.20 9.52 2.15
N GLY A 181 3.96 9.70 3.24
CA GLY A 181 4.20 10.97 3.92
C GLY A 181 5.29 11.79 3.22
N ASP A 182 6.22 11.11 2.58
CA ASP A 182 7.31 11.71 1.82
C ASP A 182 6.86 12.21 0.46
N MET A 183 7.35 13.40 0.07
CA MET A 183 7.18 13.90 -1.29
C MET A 183 8.38 14.71 -1.76
N TYR A 184 8.53 14.79 -3.06
CA TYR A 184 9.51 15.64 -3.70
C TYR A 184 8.88 16.38 -4.88
N TYR A 185 9.47 17.53 -5.15
CA TYR A 185 9.09 18.37 -6.27
C TYR A 185 10.29 19.11 -6.82
N TRP A 186 10.37 19.26 -8.14
CA TRP A 186 11.29 20.18 -8.79
C TRP A 186 10.66 20.79 -10.02
N GLN A 187 11.14 21.94 -10.35
CA GLN A 187 10.71 22.70 -11.52
C GLN A 187 11.87 23.50 -12.07
N GLN A 188 12.01 23.52 -13.39
CA GLN A 188 12.80 24.52 -14.07
C GLN A 188 12.01 25.84 -14.06
N ILE A 189 12.56 26.89 -13.43
CA ILE A 189 11.93 28.19 -13.27
C ILE A 189 12.07 29.01 -14.54
N ASP A 190 13.29 29.05 -15.08
CA ASP A 190 13.64 29.70 -16.34
C ASP A 190 14.79 28.92 -17.02
N GLN A 191 15.53 29.58 -17.95
CA GLN A 191 16.60 28.91 -18.68
C GLN A 191 17.70 28.35 -17.80
N ASP A 192 18.00 29.02 -16.66
CA ASP A 192 19.18 28.75 -15.87
C ASP A 192 18.86 28.34 -14.41
N ARG A 193 17.61 28.54 -13.94
CA ARG A 193 17.27 28.30 -12.53
C ARG A 193 16.35 27.10 -12.35
N TYR A 194 16.67 26.30 -11.33
CA TYR A 194 15.96 25.07 -10.96
C TYR A 194 15.65 25.09 -9.46
N ALA A 195 14.38 24.92 -9.13
CA ALA A 195 13.90 24.77 -7.76
C ALA A 195 13.70 23.27 -7.46
N ILE A 196 14.20 22.79 -6.32
CA ILE A 196 14.11 21.39 -5.90
C ILE A 196 13.68 21.40 -4.44
N PHE A 197 12.67 20.62 -4.11
CA PHE A 197 12.16 20.47 -2.74
C PHE A 197 11.90 19.01 -2.42
N MET A 198 12.41 18.57 -1.29
CA MET A 198 12.05 17.31 -0.66
C MET A 198 11.47 17.61 0.70
N PHE A 199 10.40 16.92 1.06
CA PHE A 199 9.78 17.08 2.37
C PHE A 199 9.17 15.77 2.85
N ASP A 200 9.12 15.63 4.16
CA ASP A 200 8.55 14.53 4.88
C ASP A 200 7.54 15.06 5.91
N MET A 201 6.36 14.48 5.90
CA MET A 201 5.24 14.86 6.77
C MET A 201 5.24 14.01 8.03
N MET A 202 5.13 14.63 9.18
CA MET A 202 4.94 13.92 10.44
C MET A 202 3.84 12.87 10.36
N GLY A 203 4.21 11.60 10.63
CA GLY A 203 3.30 10.46 10.61
C GLY A 203 3.15 9.83 9.23
N HIS A 204 2.35 8.78 9.13
CA HIS A 204 2.20 7.97 7.92
C HIS A 204 0.73 7.71 7.57
N GLY A 205 0.50 7.15 6.39
CA GLY A 205 -0.82 6.73 5.92
C GLY A 205 -1.69 7.87 5.39
N ILE A 206 -3.01 7.63 5.34
CA ILE A 206 -3.97 8.51 4.65
C ILE A 206 -3.96 9.95 5.17
N PRO A 207 -3.97 10.23 6.49
CA PRO A 207 -3.99 11.62 6.97
C PRO A 207 -2.76 12.42 6.57
N ALA A 208 -1.56 11.86 6.76
CA ALA A 208 -0.29 12.50 6.37
C ALA A 208 -0.25 12.77 4.86
N SER A 209 -0.61 11.78 4.04
CA SER A 209 -0.62 11.93 2.58
C SER A 209 -1.60 12.97 2.05
N LEU A 210 -2.76 13.16 2.69
CA LEU A 210 -3.70 14.24 2.34
C LEU A 210 -3.10 15.62 2.59
N VAL A 211 -2.42 15.81 3.74
CA VAL A 211 -1.71 17.06 4.04
C VAL A 211 -0.55 17.26 3.06
N CYS A 212 0.20 16.21 2.73
CA CYS A 212 1.24 16.24 1.70
C CYS A 212 0.73 16.72 0.34
N MET A 213 -0.41 16.20 -0.12
CA MET A 213 -1.00 16.62 -1.39
C MET A 213 -1.45 18.09 -1.35
N TYR A 214 -2.02 18.54 -0.23
CA TYR A 214 -2.38 19.94 -0.02
C TYR A 214 -1.14 20.85 -0.09
N ILE A 215 -0.10 20.54 0.67
CA ILE A 215 1.17 21.30 0.69
C ILE A 215 1.87 21.27 -0.67
N SER A 216 1.86 20.13 -1.36
CA SER A 216 2.41 20.02 -2.71
C SER A 216 1.75 20.97 -3.71
N SER A 217 0.43 21.19 -3.57
CA SER A 217 -0.29 22.16 -4.41
C SER A 217 0.16 23.60 -4.14
N ILE A 218 0.29 23.97 -2.86
CA ILE A 218 0.75 25.29 -2.45
C ILE A 218 2.20 25.52 -2.86
N LEU A 219 3.07 24.53 -2.67
CA LEU A 219 4.48 24.57 -3.05
C LEU A 219 4.64 24.92 -4.54
N ARG A 220 3.86 24.27 -5.41
CA ARG A 220 3.90 24.54 -6.86
C ARG A 220 3.58 25.98 -7.20
N GLU A 221 2.59 26.55 -6.52
CA GLU A 221 2.22 27.95 -6.70
C GLU A 221 3.28 28.90 -6.13
N ALA A 222 3.77 28.61 -4.92
CA ALA A 222 4.80 29.42 -4.26
C ALA A 222 6.10 29.44 -5.08
N VAL A 223 6.57 28.30 -5.58
CA VAL A 223 7.77 28.20 -6.42
C VAL A 223 7.64 28.99 -7.71
N ARG A 224 6.47 29.01 -8.34
CA ARG A 224 6.22 29.80 -9.57
C ARG A 224 6.23 31.32 -9.32
N ASN A 225 5.63 31.74 -8.22
CA ASN A 225 5.37 33.16 -7.96
C ASN A 225 6.48 33.85 -7.18
N VAL A 226 7.16 33.13 -6.30
CA VAL A 226 8.10 33.68 -5.31
C VAL A 226 9.54 33.23 -5.53
N VAL A 227 9.77 31.96 -5.87
CA VAL A 227 11.07 31.32 -6.15
C VAL A 227 12.05 31.30 -4.98
N ASP A 228 12.23 32.42 -4.26
CA ASP A 228 13.18 32.55 -3.15
C ASP A 228 12.95 31.51 -2.05
N PRO A 229 13.99 30.73 -1.64
CA PRO A 229 13.84 29.65 -0.68
C PRO A 229 13.24 30.05 0.67
N GLU A 230 13.66 31.21 1.21
CA GLU A 230 13.14 31.71 2.48
C GLU A 230 11.63 31.99 2.40
N LYS A 231 11.21 32.71 1.37
CA LYS A 231 9.82 33.11 1.19
C LYS A 231 8.92 31.94 0.87
N VAL A 232 9.40 30.92 0.12
CA VAL A 232 8.66 29.69 -0.14
C VAL A 232 8.39 28.93 1.16
N ILE A 233 9.41 28.76 2.00
CA ILE A 233 9.26 28.09 3.30
C ILE A 233 8.31 28.85 4.22
N LEU A 234 8.40 30.18 4.29
CA LEU A 234 7.48 31.00 5.08
C LEU A 234 6.03 30.89 4.60
N GLU A 235 5.80 30.83 3.28
CA GLU A 235 4.44 30.61 2.74
C GLU A 235 3.89 29.23 3.09
N LEU A 236 4.71 28.18 3.01
CA LEU A 236 4.31 26.84 3.45
C LEU A 236 3.97 26.81 4.95
N ASN A 237 4.80 27.48 5.79
CA ASN A 237 4.54 27.58 7.22
C ASN A 237 3.20 28.26 7.51
N ARG A 238 2.94 29.41 6.87
CA ARG A 238 1.66 30.13 6.97
C ARG A 238 0.46 29.23 6.62
N CYS A 239 0.59 28.43 5.56
CA CYS A 239 -0.48 27.54 5.13
C CYS A 239 -0.68 26.37 6.09
N MET A 240 0.37 25.85 6.70
CA MET A 240 0.27 24.81 7.73
C MET A 240 -0.44 25.33 8.98
N THR A 241 -0.07 26.52 9.47
CA THR A 241 -0.73 27.17 10.62
C THR A 241 -2.23 27.40 10.35
N LEU A 242 -2.58 27.89 9.16
CA LEU A 242 -3.98 28.10 8.76
C LEU A 242 -4.76 26.78 8.66
N LEU A 243 -4.13 25.69 8.26
CA LEU A 243 -4.75 24.37 8.22
C LEU A 243 -5.07 23.87 9.64
N GLU A 244 -4.12 24.01 10.57
CA GLU A 244 -4.28 23.64 11.97
C GLU A 244 -5.44 24.42 12.62
N GLU A 245 -5.48 25.74 12.48
CA GLU A 245 -6.54 26.60 13.00
C GLU A 245 -7.95 26.17 12.54
N LYS A 246 -8.09 25.85 11.25
CA LYS A 246 -9.36 25.47 10.64
C LYS A 246 -9.82 24.06 11.02
N THR A 247 -8.91 23.12 11.07
CA THR A 247 -9.26 21.70 11.23
C THR A 247 -9.25 21.26 12.69
N LYS A 248 -8.59 22.02 13.57
CA LYS A 248 -8.30 21.63 14.96
C LYS A 248 -7.61 20.24 15.04
N LEU A 249 -7.00 19.81 13.96
CA LEU A 249 -6.15 18.64 13.94
C LEU A 249 -4.90 18.97 14.73
N THR A 250 -4.56 18.12 15.67
CA THR A 250 -3.33 18.24 16.47
C THR A 250 -2.12 18.38 15.54
N SER A 251 -1.35 19.41 15.77
CA SER A 251 -0.06 19.81 15.21
C SER A 251 0.55 18.88 14.17
N TYR A 252 0.12 19.01 12.93
CA TYR A 252 0.88 18.47 11.79
C TYR A 252 2.02 19.42 11.48
N TYR A 253 3.23 18.91 11.37
CA TYR A 253 4.39 19.64 10.85
C TYR A 253 5.09 18.79 9.79
N LEU A 254 5.88 19.41 8.99
CA LEU A 254 6.70 18.73 7.99
C LEU A 254 8.15 19.19 8.10
N THR A 255 9.06 18.28 7.85
CA THR A 255 10.46 18.59 7.60
C THR A 255 10.69 18.77 6.11
N GLY A 256 11.64 19.60 5.72
CA GLY A 256 11.91 19.77 4.30
C GLY A 256 13.21 20.49 4.01
N ILE A 257 13.75 20.20 2.82
CA ILE A 257 14.92 20.88 2.29
C ILE A 257 14.60 21.42 0.89
N TYR A 258 14.79 22.74 0.73
CA TYR A 258 14.58 23.43 -0.53
C TYR A 258 15.93 23.91 -1.08
N LEU A 259 16.19 23.63 -2.36
CA LEU A 259 17.33 24.10 -3.11
C LEU A 259 16.86 24.95 -4.29
N LEU A 260 17.50 26.10 -4.49
CA LEU A 260 17.42 26.89 -5.70
C LEU A 260 18.82 26.93 -6.35
N ILE A 261 18.93 26.35 -7.53
CA ILE A 261 20.18 26.25 -8.28
C ILE A 261 20.11 27.19 -9.44
N ASP A 262 21.08 28.09 -9.54
CA ASP A 262 21.29 29.00 -10.68
C ASP A 262 22.59 28.61 -11.41
N THR A 263 22.42 27.99 -12.58
CA THR A 263 23.54 27.50 -13.39
C THR A 263 24.30 28.60 -14.10
N LYS A 264 23.70 29.80 -14.25
CA LYS A 264 24.32 30.94 -14.87
C LYS A 264 25.19 31.71 -13.88
N SER A 265 24.67 32.04 -12.71
CA SER A 265 25.43 32.66 -11.64
C SER A 265 26.32 31.70 -10.87
N LYS A 266 26.15 30.38 -11.13
CA LYS A 266 26.85 29.29 -10.45
C LYS A 266 26.70 29.36 -8.92
N THR A 267 25.46 29.47 -8.47
CA THR A 267 25.10 29.53 -7.06
C THR A 267 24.03 28.52 -6.70
N ILE A 268 24.13 27.97 -5.50
CA ILE A 268 23.14 27.10 -4.89
C ILE A 268 22.68 27.75 -3.60
N GLU A 269 21.41 28.15 -3.56
CA GLU A 269 20.77 28.61 -2.33
C GLU A 269 19.97 27.46 -1.73
N TYR A 270 20.03 27.30 -0.40
CA TYR A 270 19.21 26.31 0.26
C TYR A 270 18.66 26.77 1.61
N VAL A 271 17.54 26.17 1.99
CA VAL A 271 16.96 26.19 3.33
C VAL A 271 16.67 24.74 3.74
N ASN A 272 17.19 24.34 4.90
CA ASN A 272 16.84 23.08 5.54
C ASN A 272 15.98 23.39 6.78
N ALA A 273 14.72 22.97 6.75
CA ALA A 273 13.71 23.17 7.79
C ALA A 273 13.45 21.83 8.52
N GLY A 274 14.37 21.47 9.42
CA GLY A 274 14.24 20.28 10.26
C GLY A 274 14.46 18.95 9.53
N HIS A 275 14.83 18.93 8.26
CA HIS A 275 15.04 17.73 7.46
C HIS A 275 16.42 17.10 7.69
N PRO A 276 16.60 15.77 7.49
CA PRO A 276 17.93 15.18 7.52
C PRO A 276 18.96 15.95 6.68
N PRO A 277 20.25 15.97 7.08
CA PRO A 277 21.25 16.72 6.37
C PRO A 277 21.47 16.16 4.97
N GLY A 278 21.31 17.00 3.94
CA GLY A 278 21.78 16.68 2.60
C GLY A 278 23.28 16.90 2.46
N TYR A 279 23.88 16.38 1.39
CA TYR A 279 25.30 16.56 1.10
C TYR A 279 25.49 17.23 -0.26
N LEU A 280 26.31 18.27 -0.29
CA LEU A 280 26.65 19.02 -1.48
C LEU A 280 28.16 18.90 -1.74
N TYR A 281 28.54 18.24 -2.82
CA TYR A 281 29.92 18.07 -3.24
C TYR A 281 30.23 19.06 -4.38
N ILE A 282 31.16 19.97 -4.14
CA ILE A 282 31.47 21.10 -5.02
C ILE A 282 32.82 20.89 -5.67
N ASP A 283 32.91 21.15 -6.98
CA ASP A 283 34.14 21.18 -7.79
C ASP A 283 35.05 19.96 -7.61
N GLY A 284 34.46 18.80 -7.24
CA GLY A 284 35.19 17.56 -6.99
C GLY A 284 36.14 17.62 -5.77
N LYS A 285 35.97 18.58 -4.85
CA LYS A 285 36.88 18.81 -3.73
C LYS A 285 36.20 18.97 -2.39
N ASP A 286 35.23 19.88 -2.32
CA ASP A 286 34.64 20.28 -1.05
C ASP A 286 33.29 19.61 -0.82
N LEU A 287 33.16 18.91 0.30
CA LEU A 287 31.89 18.35 0.75
C LEU A 287 31.29 19.26 1.83
N ILE A 288 30.13 19.80 1.52
CA ILE A 288 29.36 20.66 2.41
C ILE A 288 28.14 19.88 2.90
N GLU A 289 27.93 19.87 4.20
CA GLU A 289 26.74 19.32 4.81
C GLU A 289 25.64 20.38 4.88
N MET A 290 24.51 20.12 4.24
CA MET A 290 23.32 20.97 4.27
C MET A 290 22.48 20.64 5.51
N GLY A 291 23.05 20.89 6.70
CA GLY A 291 22.47 20.54 7.99
C GLY A 291 21.25 21.35 8.38
N GLN A 292 20.59 20.90 9.43
CA GLN A 292 19.41 21.55 10.00
C GLN A 292 19.78 22.90 10.62
N ARG A 293 19.16 23.98 10.14
CA ARG A 293 19.38 25.33 10.67
C ARG A 293 18.09 26.07 10.99
N ASN A 294 16.96 25.49 10.62
CA ASN A 294 15.64 26.05 10.86
C ASN A 294 14.75 24.96 11.47
N THR A 295 13.69 25.38 12.15
CA THR A 295 12.68 24.46 12.68
C THR A 295 11.83 23.86 11.57
N ALA A 296 11.14 22.75 11.86
CA ALA A 296 10.19 22.15 10.95
C ALA A 296 9.04 23.10 10.61
N ILE A 297 8.52 23.00 9.41
CA ILE A 297 7.44 23.83 8.86
C ILE A 297 6.12 23.46 9.54
N GLY A 298 5.38 24.45 10.03
CA GLY A 298 4.13 24.25 10.78
C GLY A 298 4.32 23.98 12.28
N PHE A 299 5.57 23.96 12.77
CA PHE A 299 5.84 23.73 14.20
C PHE A 299 5.64 24.98 15.06
N PHE A 300 5.94 26.16 14.51
CA PHE A 300 5.71 27.44 15.14
C PHE A 300 4.97 28.40 14.20
N GLU A 301 4.12 29.24 14.75
CA GLU A 301 3.40 30.26 13.97
C GLU A 301 4.36 31.25 13.31
N GLU A 302 5.34 31.78 14.06
CA GLU A 302 6.39 32.62 13.55
C GLU A 302 7.69 31.83 13.35
N MET A 303 8.31 31.98 12.19
CA MET A 303 9.51 31.27 11.77
C MET A 303 10.58 32.26 11.30
N HIS A 304 11.79 32.10 11.83
CA HIS A 304 12.98 32.81 11.30
C HIS A 304 13.75 31.84 10.41
N ILE A 305 14.00 32.25 9.17
CA ILE A 305 14.65 31.40 8.18
C ILE A 305 16.09 31.82 7.96
N ASN A 306 17.01 30.87 8.04
CA ASN A 306 18.40 31.04 7.68
C ASN A 306 18.64 30.38 6.30
N LYS A 307 18.63 31.20 5.25
CA LYS A 307 19.02 30.82 3.90
C LYS A 307 20.54 30.84 3.75
N ILE A 308 21.10 29.83 3.10
CA ILE A 308 22.53 29.71 2.83
C ILE A 308 22.74 29.71 1.33
N THR A 309 23.76 30.49 0.90
CA THR A 309 24.19 30.56 -0.51
C THR A 309 25.60 30.01 -0.65
N ILE A 310 25.80 29.10 -1.56
CA ILE A 310 27.07 28.43 -1.84
C ILE A 310 27.42 28.63 -3.31
N PRO A 311 28.56 29.29 -3.64
CA PRO A 311 29.06 29.36 -5.00
C PRO A 311 29.76 28.04 -5.40
N TYR A 312 29.77 27.75 -6.69
CA TYR A 312 30.58 26.70 -7.31
C TYR A 312 31.26 27.24 -8.59
N THR A 313 32.30 26.57 -9.08
CA THR A 313 33.02 27.05 -10.28
C THR A 313 32.84 26.13 -11.48
N ASP A 314 33.02 24.82 -11.30
CA ASP A 314 33.03 23.86 -12.39
C ASP A 314 31.81 22.93 -12.34
N SER A 315 31.58 22.29 -11.20
CA SER A 315 30.55 21.27 -11.06
C SER A 315 30.02 21.19 -9.63
N PHE A 316 28.85 20.61 -9.50
CA PHE A 316 28.30 20.26 -8.19
C PHE A 316 27.53 18.94 -8.25
N GLN A 317 27.41 18.31 -7.08
CA GLN A 317 26.56 17.17 -6.85
C GLN A 317 25.82 17.35 -5.53
N ALA A 318 24.50 17.30 -5.52
CA ALA A 318 23.70 17.31 -4.31
C ALA A 318 22.99 15.96 -4.12
N LEU A 319 23.13 15.41 -2.91
CA LEU A 319 22.41 14.21 -2.46
C LEU A 319 21.47 14.62 -1.33
N ILE A 320 20.18 14.37 -1.52
CA ILE A 320 19.13 14.64 -0.56
C ILE A 320 18.33 13.36 -0.35
N TYR A 321 17.93 13.07 0.88
CA TYR A 321 17.24 11.84 1.25
C TYR A 321 16.35 12.06 2.47
N THR A 322 15.30 11.23 2.62
CA THR A 322 14.43 11.20 3.79
C THR A 322 14.97 10.26 4.87
N ASP A 323 14.52 10.41 6.10
CA ASP A 323 15.00 9.66 7.27
C ASP A 323 14.85 8.13 7.12
N GLY A 324 13.78 7.64 6.48
CA GLY A 324 13.62 6.21 6.18
C GLY A 324 14.81 5.60 5.40
N VAL A 325 15.55 6.40 4.62
CA VAL A 325 16.80 5.93 3.98
C VAL A 325 17.90 5.75 5.02
N ALA A 326 18.07 6.70 5.95
CA ALA A 326 19.08 6.60 7.01
C ALA A 326 18.78 5.46 7.95
N GLU A 327 17.55 5.29 8.37
CA GLU A 327 17.06 4.19 9.22
C GLU A 327 17.29 2.81 8.58
N ALA A 328 17.09 2.69 7.28
CA ALA A 328 17.34 1.44 6.54
C ALA A 328 18.84 1.10 6.43
N ILE A 329 19.74 2.07 6.52
CA ILE A 329 21.20 1.84 6.52
C ILE A 329 21.64 1.20 7.84
N ASP A 330 21.38 1.88 8.96
CA ASP A 330 21.78 1.44 10.32
C ASP A 330 20.85 2.08 11.35
N ASN A 331 20.51 1.36 12.42
CA ASN A 331 19.74 1.90 13.56
C ASN A 331 20.54 2.97 14.35
N ASP A 332 21.86 3.02 14.19
CA ASP A 332 22.72 4.07 14.73
C ASP A 332 22.80 5.21 13.71
N GLU A 333 22.08 6.28 13.97
CA GLU A 333 22.02 7.49 13.13
C GLU A 333 23.42 8.00 12.74
N THR A 334 24.38 7.99 13.68
CA THR A 334 25.76 8.44 13.42
C THR A 334 26.44 7.63 12.33
N LYS A 335 26.23 6.31 12.31
CA LYS A 335 26.80 5.42 11.27
C LYS A 335 26.08 5.61 9.94
N ALA A 336 24.77 5.75 9.97
CA ALA A 336 23.97 6.00 8.77
C ALA A 336 24.42 7.32 8.10
N LEU A 337 24.52 8.41 8.87
CA LEU A 337 24.99 9.70 8.36
C LEU A 337 26.45 9.65 7.86
N ALA A 338 27.33 8.91 8.54
CA ALA A 338 28.71 8.71 8.06
C ALA A 338 28.75 7.99 6.70
N HIS A 339 27.92 6.97 6.52
CA HIS A 339 27.80 6.27 5.23
C HIS A 339 27.26 7.22 4.13
N LEU A 340 26.18 7.93 4.40
CA LEU A 340 25.56 8.88 3.45
C LEU A 340 26.51 10.03 3.08
N ARG A 341 27.35 10.46 4.02
CA ARG A 341 28.40 11.44 3.77
C ARG A 341 29.43 10.96 2.76
N GLU A 342 29.85 9.70 2.84
CA GLU A 342 30.77 9.12 1.86
C GLU A 342 30.10 8.93 0.49
N ILE A 343 28.83 8.55 0.48
CA ILE A 343 27.99 8.50 -0.74
C ILE A 343 27.85 9.90 -1.37
N GLY A 344 27.79 10.96 -0.57
CA GLY A 344 27.75 12.35 -1.07
C GLY A 344 28.95 12.72 -1.96
N LYS A 345 30.12 12.09 -1.77
CA LYS A 345 31.34 12.25 -2.60
C LYS A 345 31.45 11.23 -3.73
N TYR A 346 30.56 10.21 -3.77
CA TYR A 346 30.64 9.12 -4.72
C TYR A 346 30.51 9.64 -6.17
N GLN A 347 31.37 9.13 -7.04
CA GLN A 347 31.30 9.46 -8.46
C GLN A 347 30.30 8.54 -9.17
N TRP A 348 29.13 9.07 -9.42
CA TRP A 348 28.02 8.34 -10.02
C TRP A 348 28.22 8.14 -11.52
N SER A 349 28.21 6.90 -11.98
CA SER A 349 28.04 6.61 -13.39
C SER A 349 26.61 6.98 -13.83
N GLU A 350 26.39 7.20 -15.13
CA GLU A 350 25.07 7.52 -15.66
C GLU A 350 24.03 6.43 -15.34
N LYS A 351 24.45 5.17 -15.33
CA LYS A 351 23.58 4.03 -15.02
C LYS A 351 23.16 4.00 -13.54
N GLU A 352 24.08 4.25 -12.65
CA GLU A 352 23.84 4.26 -11.19
C GLU A 352 22.97 5.45 -10.79
N ALA A 353 23.20 6.60 -11.41
CA ALA A 353 22.47 7.82 -11.12
C ALA A 353 20.96 7.75 -11.45
N VAL A 354 20.52 6.82 -12.29
CA VAL A 354 19.09 6.62 -12.61
C VAL A 354 18.29 6.11 -11.40
N ALA A 355 18.94 5.29 -10.55
CA ALA A 355 18.30 4.70 -9.37
C ALA A 355 19.26 4.82 -8.15
N PRO A 356 19.43 6.04 -7.59
CA PRO A 356 20.44 6.29 -6.56
C PRO A 356 20.27 5.44 -5.29
N LEU A 357 19.07 5.04 -4.90
CA LEU A 357 18.85 4.20 -3.75
C LEU A 357 19.56 2.83 -3.86
N ASN A 358 19.68 2.27 -5.07
CA ASN A 358 20.32 0.97 -5.27
C ASN A 358 21.83 1.00 -5.01
N VAL A 359 22.45 2.19 -5.11
CA VAL A 359 23.86 2.38 -4.74
C VAL A 359 24.03 2.55 -3.24
N ILE A 360 23.07 3.22 -2.60
CA ILE A 360 23.09 3.52 -1.16
C ILE A 360 22.77 2.27 -0.35
N LEU A 361 21.78 1.49 -0.79
CA LEU A 361 21.22 0.35 -0.05
C LEU A 361 21.08 -0.89 -0.94
N PRO A 362 21.56 -2.08 -0.49
CA PRO A 362 21.25 -3.35 -1.12
C PRO A 362 19.74 -3.62 -1.15
N GLU A 363 19.24 -4.31 -2.18
CA GLU A 363 17.82 -4.63 -2.36
C GLU A 363 17.20 -5.36 -1.15
N GLU A 364 17.97 -6.22 -0.48
CA GLU A 364 17.56 -6.96 0.72
C GLU A 364 17.17 -6.02 1.87
N LYS A 365 17.93 -4.94 2.07
CA LYS A 365 17.61 -3.93 3.08
C LYS A 365 16.42 -3.06 2.69
N GLN A 366 16.22 -2.85 1.40
CA GLN A 366 15.07 -2.12 0.91
C GLN A 366 13.74 -2.88 1.06
N ALA A 367 13.77 -4.22 1.20
CA ALA A 367 12.56 -5.05 1.33
C ALA A 367 11.90 -4.93 2.72
N ASN A 368 12.69 -4.64 3.77
CA ASN A 368 12.25 -4.55 5.17
C ASN A 368 12.07 -3.09 5.63
N GLN A 369 11.61 -2.21 4.75
CA GLN A 369 11.39 -0.81 5.10
C GLN A 369 10.21 -0.63 6.07
N HIS A 370 10.40 0.24 7.05
CA HIS A 370 9.38 0.64 8.02
C HIS A 370 8.81 2.02 7.71
N ASP A 371 9.56 2.84 6.97
CA ASP A 371 9.17 4.18 6.56
C ASP A 371 9.40 4.41 5.06
N ASP A 372 8.91 5.53 4.55
CA ASP A 372 9.07 5.93 3.16
C ASP A 372 10.54 6.21 2.85
N MET A 373 11.02 5.81 1.69
CA MET A 373 12.39 6.09 1.26
C MET A 373 12.39 6.92 -0.01
N CYS A 374 12.94 8.13 0.09
CA CYS A 374 13.15 9.00 -1.04
C CYS A 374 14.60 9.46 -1.11
N VAL A 375 15.18 9.42 -2.32
CA VAL A 375 16.51 9.94 -2.61
C VAL A 375 16.45 10.78 -3.85
N ILE A 376 17.02 11.99 -3.81
CA ILE A 376 17.22 12.85 -4.97
C ILE A 376 18.73 13.03 -5.18
N LEU A 377 19.18 12.81 -6.40
CA LEU A 377 20.53 13.10 -6.83
C LEU A 377 20.47 14.19 -7.90
N VAL A 378 21.16 15.31 -7.65
CA VAL A 378 21.28 16.45 -8.56
C VAL A 378 22.73 16.61 -8.95
N ARG A 379 23.03 16.79 -10.23
CA ARG A 379 24.37 17.01 -10.75
C ARG A 379 24.35 18.10 -11.83
N GLY A 380 25.33 18.98 -11.79
CA GLY A 380 25.50 20.03 -12.78
C GLY A 380 26.95 20.38 -13.01
#